data_6250f9d9f631ddc3eeee39843c987e36
#
_entry.id   6250f9d9f631ddc3eeee39843c987e36
#
_cell.length_a   1.000
_cell.length_b   1.000
_cell.length_c   1.000
_cell.angle_alpha   90.00
_cell.angle_beta   90.00
_cell.angle_gamma   90.00
#
_symmetry.space_group_name_H-M   'P 1'
#
loop_
_entity.id
_entity.type
_entity.pdbx_description
1 polymer ?
#
loop_
_entity_poly.entity_id
_entity_poly.type
_entity_poly.pdbx_seq_one_letter_code
_entity_poly.pdbx_strand_id
1 'polypeptide(L)'
;YYLNRNGKVEKNDWKTIGKGKYCFDSDGRMRTGWHYENGDIYYLGNGSEGYTRSGWYFLESDGKKRPAEGSVSKDLSGESENGRWYYFQSNGKARKGENGAPKETTIDGKKYYFDENGVMLTGWQCVKEKAEPGDGTGISRFVYLGGKEKGMLKGQWFETTEKPWDTKAWSTALNTQAVRKNNTDETALMKKDGSRWFYLENDGTPLFLSADATGLKDGAVKLDGRYYFFDSYGVCQSGMIKFTSGGKTETAYFDPEAGGALSIGRNTNAVDKRDKVY
;
A
#
# COMPACT_ATOMS: atom_id res chain seq x y z
N TYR A 1 -39.91 7.82 9.59
CA TYR A 1 -40.23 9.27 9.70
C TYR A 1 -39.75 9.78 11.06
N TYR A 2 -39.36 11.06 11.14
CA TYR A 2 -39.09 11.75 12.38
C TYR A 2 -40.00 12.97 12.46
N LEU A 3 -40.70 13.08 13.56
CA LEU A 3 -41.58 14.24 13.87
C LEU A 3 -40.81 15.17 14.82
N ASN A 4 -40.68 16.44 14.45
CA ASN A 4 -40.15 17.45 15.33
C ASN A 4 -41.10 17.79 16.50
N ARG A 5 -40.68 18.68 17.39
CA ARG A 5 -41.44 19.06 18.58
C ARG A 5 -42.83 19.66 18.26
N ASN A 6 -43.03 20.13 17.03
CA ASN A 6 -44.30 20.67 16.54
C ASN A 6 -45.15 19.63 15.80
N GLY A 7 -44.78 18.33 15.86
CA GLY A 7 -45.48 17.26 15.16
C GLY A 7 -45.28 17.25 13.64
N LYS A 8 -44.37 18.07 13.10
CA LYS A 8 -44.10 18.17 11.67
C LYS A 8 -43.03 17.14 11.26
N VAL A 9 -43.24 16.48 10.12
CA VAL A 9 -42.27 15.54 9.54
C VAL A 9 -41.03 16.29 9.04
N GLU A 10 -39.87 15.87 9.47
CA GLU A 10 -38.57 16.35 8.96
C GLU A 10 -38.28 15.73 7.59
N LYS A 11 -37.82 16.57 6.65
CA LYS A 11 -37.57 16.18 5.24
C LYS A 11 -36.32 16.86 4.74
N ASN A 12 -35.59 16.16 3.81
CA ASN A 12 -34.39 16.67 3.20
C ASN A 12 -33.38 17.23 4.19
N ASP A 13 -33.19 16.55 5.33
CA ASP A 13 -32.37 17.10 6.40
C ASP A 13 -31.71 15.99 7.23
N TRP A 14 -30.64 16.37 7.89
CA TRP A 14 -29.95 15.55 8.87
C TRP A 14 -30.43 15.87 10.29
N LYS A 15 -30.67 14.81 11.07
CA LYS A 15 -31.06 14.96 12.48
C LYS A 15 -30.21 14.07 13.37
N THR A 16 -29.74 14.63 14.46
CA THR A 16 -29.13 13.85 15.53
C THR A 16 -30.24 13.43 16.50
N ILE A 17 -30.42 12.11 16.63
CA ILE A 17 -31.44 11.51 17.49
C ILE A 17 -30.72 10.53 18.43
N GLY A 18 -30.70 10.85 19.71
CA GLY A 18 -29.87 10.13 20.68
C GLY A 18 -28.37 10.22 20.31
N LYS A 19 -27.73 9.08 20.08
CA LYS A 19 -26.32 9.02 19.66
C LYS A 19 -26.13 8.89 18.15
N GLY A 20 -27.21 8.72 17.37
CA GLY A 20 -27.17 8.50 15.93
C GLY A 20 -27.45 9.78 15.13
N LYS A 21 -26.79 9.96 14.00
CA LYS A 21 -27.08 10.98 13.01
C LYS A 21 -27.78 10.33 11.82
N TYR A 22 -28.99 10.76 11.52
CA TYR A 22 -29.90 10.21 10.52
C TYR A 22 -30.11 11.22 9.40
N CYS A 23 -30.34 10.71 8.18
CA CYS A 23 -30.70 11.51 7.01
C CYS A 23 -32.11 11.13 6.54
N PHE A 24 -32.91 12.12 6.18
CA PHE A 24 -34.27 11.95 5.68
C PHE A 24 -34.39 12.48 4.26
N ASP A 25 -35.16 11.78 3.42
CA ASP A 25 -35.42 12.17 2.03
C ASP A 25 -36.53 13.26 1.92
N SER A 26 -36.89 13.61 0.67
CA SER A 26 -37.93 14.58 0.36
C SER A 26 -39.31 14.19 0.86
N ASP A 27 -39.57 12.89 1.03
CA ASP A 27 -40.82 12.36 1.57
C ASP A 27 -40.81 12.24 3.10
N GLY A 28 -39.64 12.50 3.73
CA GLY A 28 -39.41 12.34 5.16
C GLY A 28 -39.14 10.91 5.58
N ARG A 29 -38.82 10.01 4.63
CA ARG A 29 -38.41 8.64 4.95
C ARG A 29 -36.94 8.64 5.35
N MET A 30 -36.60 7.85 6.35
CA MET A 30 -35.22 7.63 6.79
C MET A 30 -34.42 6.92 5.69
N ARG A 31 -33.27 7.50 5.31
CA ARG A 31 -32.31 6.86 4.38
C ARG A 31 -31.55 5.76 5.08
N THR A 32 -31.17 4.74 4.32
CA THR A 32 -30.34 3.60 4.74
C THR A 32 -29.33 3.24 3.65
N GLY A 33 -28.34 2.41 3.97
CA GLY A 33 -27.32 2.00 3.04
C GLY A 33 -26.34 3.12 2.70
N TRP A 34 -25.79 3.10 1.50
CA TRP A 34 -24.86 4.10 1.01
C TRP A 34 -25.56 5.43 0.72
N HIS A 35 -24.98 6.52 1.16
CA HIS A 35 -25.47 7.87 0.91
C HIS A 35 -24.33 8.79 0.49
N TYR A 36 -24.57 9.56 -0.58
CA TYR A 36 -23.61 10.48 -1.19
C TYR A 36 -24.15 11.89 -1.18
N GLU A 37 -23.43 12.80 -0.57
CA GLU A 37 -23.87 14.20 -0.47
C GLU A 37 -22.66 15.13 -0.49
N ASN A 38 -22.70 16.16 -1.34
CA ASN A 38 -21.65 17.19 -1.45
C ASN A 38 -20.23 16.64 -1.60
N GLY A 39 -20.09 15.51 -2.32
CA GLY A 39 -18.81 14.83 -2.50
C GLY A 39 -18.37 13.93 -1.34
N ASP A 40 -19.11 13.91 -0.25
CA ASP A 40 -18.88 13.01 0.89
C ASP A 40 -19.61 11.68 0.72
N ILE A 41 -19.07 10.65 1.37
CA ILE A 41 -19.60 9.29 1.35
C ILE A 41 -19.95 8.90 2.78
N TYR A 42 -21.15 8.34 2.95
CA TYR A 42 -21.68 7.85 4.23
C TYR A 42 -22.21 6.43 4.09
N TYR A 43 -22.19 5.68 5.17
CA TYR A 43 -22.92 4.44 5.29
C TYR A 43 -23.89 4.52 6.45
N LEU A 44 -25.18 4.38 6.17
CA LEU A 44 -26.29 4.58 7.12
C LEU A 44 -26.80 3.26 7.69
N GLY A 45 -26.02 2.16 7.52
CA GLY A 45 -26.42 0.84 8.00
C GLY A 45 -27.52 0.20 7.17
N ASN A 46 -27.96 -0.96 7.62
CA ASN A 46 -28.97 -1.77 6.95
C ASN A 46 -30.38 -1.49 7.49
N GLY A 47 -31.38 -1.59 6.62
CA GLY A 47 -32.79 -1.74 6.98
C GLY A 47 -33.29 -0.72 7.99
N SER A 48 -33.47 -1.10 9.25
CA SER A 48 -34.06 -0.29 10.31
C SER A 48 -33.08 0.62 11.05
N GLU A 49 -31.79 0.53 10.80
CA GLU A 49 -30.79 1.26 11.58
C GLU A 49 -30.69 2.75 11.19
N GLY A 50 -30.43 3.06 9.92
CA GLY A 50 -30.54 4.39 9.31
C GLY A 50 -29.60 5.48 9.84
N TYR A 51 -28.64 5.19 10.71
CA TYR A 51 -27.73 6.18 11.26
C TYR A 51 -26.31 6.02 10.72
N THR A 52 -25.55 7.13 10.70
CA THR A 52 -24.15 7.16 10.23
C THR A 52 -23.27 6.21 11.03
N ARG A 53 -22.36 5.56 10.33
CA ARG A 53 -21.30 4.73 10.95
C ARG A 53 -20.07 5.56 11.29
N SER A 54 -19.28 5.07 12.26
CA SER A 54 -17.94 5.60 12.57
C SER A 54 -17.00 4.46 12.94
N GLY A 55 -15.70 4.60 12.58
CA GLY A 55 -14.71 3.54 12.75
C GLY A 55 -14.57 2.65 11.52
N TRP A 56 -13.98 1.48 11.70
CA TRP A 56 -13.73 0.51 10.66
C TRP A 56 -14.95 -0.35 10.34
N TYR A 57 -15.25 -0.49 9.04
CA TYR A 57 -16.29 -1.36 8.51
C TYR A 57 -15.77 -2.15 7.30
N PHE A 58 -16.04 -3.45 7.31
CA PHE A 58 -15.81 -4.34 6.18
C PHE A 58 -17.17 -4.58 5.51
N LEU A 59 -17.39 -3.92 4.39
CA LEU A 59 -18.68 -3.91 3.72
C LEU A 59 -18.60 -4.69 2.41
N GLU A 60 -19.68 -5.42 2.10
CA GLU A 60 -19.80 -6.13 0.84
C GLU A 60 -19.71 -5.14 -0.33
N SER A 61 -18.92 -5.50 -1.34
CA SER A 61 -18.80 -4.79 -2.60
C SER A 61 -19.49 -5.61 -3.69
N ASP A 62 -20.23 -4.92 -4.56
CA ASP A 62 -20.82 -5.54 -5.77
C ASP A 62 -19.81 -5.72 -6.91
N GLY A 63 -18.51 -5.64 -6.62
CA GLY A 63 -17.42 -5.66 -7.59
C GLY A 63 -17.21 -4.31 -8.29
N LYS A 64 -18.06 -3.33 -8.06
CA LYS A 64 -17.91 -1.95 -8.53
C LYS A 64 -17.06 -1.15 -7.53
N LYS A 65 -16.38 -0.16 -8.04
CA LYS A 65 -15.56 0.73 -7.21
C LYS A 65 -16.39 1.53 -6.18
N ARG A 66 -17.66 1.79 -6.51
CA ARG A 66 -18.58 2.56 -5.68
C ARG A 66 -19.99 2.01 -5.83
N PRO A 67 -20.61 1.49 -4.75
CA PRO A 67 -22.00 1.09 -4.78
C PRO A 67 -22.92 2.27 -5.14
N ALA A 68 -24.07 1.99 -5.74
CA ALA A 68 -25.05 3.03 -6.04
C ALA A 68 -25.62 3.65 -4.75
N GLU A 69 -26.02 4.93 -4.80
CA GLU A 69 -26.71 5.58 -3.70
C GLU A 69 -27.99 4.79 -3.32
N GLY A 70 -28.21 4.63 -2.02
CA GLY A 70 -29.33 3.84 -1.50
C GLY A 70 -29.16 2.32 -1.57
N SER A 71 -28.04 1.80 -2.14
CA SER A 71 -27.76 0.38 -2.09
C SER A 71 -27.43 -0.06 -0.67
N VAL A 72 -27.99 -1.21 -0.27
CA VAL A 72 -27.76 -1.83 1.03
C VAL A 72 -26.62 -2.81 0.90
N SER A 73 -25.54 -2.59 1.66
CA SER A 73 -24.45 -3.55 1.79
C SER A 73 -24.58 -4.34 3.07
N LYS A 74 -24.12 -5.59 3.03
CA LYS A 74 -24.05 -6.44 4.22
C LYS A 74 -22.74 -6.18 4.95
N ASP A 75 -22.80 -6.04 6.28
CA ASP A 75 -21.63 -6.10 7.14
C ASP A 75 -21.07 -7.53 7.13
N LEU A 76 -19.78 -7.64 6.86
CA LEU A 76 -19.07 -8.91 6.72
C LEU A 76 -18.06 -9.08 7.88
N SER A 77 -17.66 -10.34 8.13
CA SER A 77 -16.72 -10.70 9.20
C SER A 77 -15.24 -10.37 8.89
N GLY A 78 -14.94 -9.79 7.74
CA GLY A 78 -13.58 -9.41 7.36
C GLY A 78 -12.82 -10.41 6.50
N GLU A 79 -13.43 -11.53 6.08
CA GLU A 79 -12.79 -12.61 5.31
C GLU A 79 -13.40 -12.88 3.94
N SER A 80 -14.35 -12.06 3.48
CA SER A 80 -15.01 -12.24 2.19
C SER A 80 -14.20 -11.58 1.06
N GLU A 81 -13.98 -12.29 -0.04
CA GLU A 81 -13.36 -11.74 -1.26
C GLU A 81 -14.13 -10.56 -1.85
N ASN A 82 -15.44 -10.50 -1.62
CA ASN A 82 -16.32 -9.43 -2.09
C ASN A 82 -16.33 -8.21 -1.16
N GLY A 83 -15.74 -8.30 0.02
CA GLY A 83 -15.70 -7.20 0.99
C GLY A 83 -14.58 -6.22 0.73
N ARG A 84 -14.77 -5.00 1.22
CA ARG A 84 -13.75 -3.95 1.24
C ARG A 84 -13.78 -3.23 2.57
N TRP A 85 -12.62 -2.78 3.04
CA TRP A 85 -12.49 -1.99 4.26
C TRP A 85 -12.73 -0.52 3.97
N TYR A 86 -13.53 0.10 4.84
CA TYR A 86 -13.81 1.53 4.89
C TYR A 86 -13.55 2.05 6.30
N TYR A 87 -13.18 3.31 6.39
CA TYR A 87 -13.09 4.00 7.68
C TYR A 87 -13.96 5.25 7.68
N PHE A 88 -14.94 5.29 8.57
CA PHE A 88 -15.84 6.44 8.75
C PHE A 88 -15.38 7.26 9.95
N GLN A 89 -15.29 8.55 9.78
CA GLN A 89 -14.95 9.50 10.82
C GLN A 89 -16.10 9.62 11.83
N SER A 90 -15.85 10.27 12.98
CA SER A 90 -16.89 10.51 13.99
C SER A 90 -18.11 11.29 13.48
N ASN A 91 -17.93 12.12 12.42
CA ASN A 91 -19.03 12.82 11.75
C ASN A 91 -19.76 11.97 10.69
N GLY A 92 -19.40 10.70 10.54
CA GLY A 92 -19.98 9.74 9.60
C GLY A 92 -19.40 9.76 8.19
N LYS A 93 -18.49 10.70 7.87
CA LYS A 93 -17.89 10.77 6.53
C LYS A 93 -16.80 9.71 6.36
N ALA A 94 -16.82 8.99 5.23
CA ALA A 94 -15.74 8.07 4.88
C ALA A 94 -14.42 8.83 4.63
N ARG A 95 -13.30 8.25 5.04
CA ARG A 95 -12.00 8.66 4.54
C ARG A 95 -11.87 8.24 3.09
N LYS A 96 -11.47 9.17 2.23
CA LYS A 96 -11.35 8.92 0.79
C LYS A 96 -10.28 9.79 0.15
N GLY A 97 -9.77 9.33 -0.98
CA GLY A 97 -8.95 10.11 -1.89
C GLY A 97 -9.72 11.18 -2.65
N GLU A 98 -8.99 11.99 -3.40
CA GLU A 98 -9.53 13.08 -4.21
C GLU A 98 -8.82 13.14 -5.56
N ASN A 99 -9.56 13.47 -6.62
CA ASN A 99 -9.00 13.66 -7.98
C ASN A 99 -8.15 12.48 -8.48
N GLY A 100 -8.57 11.25 -8.17
CA GLY A 100 -7.86 10.04 -8.55
C GLY A 100 -6.60 9.73 -7.73
N ALA A 101 -6.22 10.60 -6.78
CA ALA A 101 -5.09 10.37 -5.88
C ALA A 101 -5.53 9.76 -4.55
N PRO A 102 -4.80 8.75 -4.03
CA PRO A 102 -5.07 8.18 -2.72
C PRO A 102 -4.83 9.19 -1.60
N LYS A 103 -5.67 9.14 -0.57
CA LYS A 103 -5.52 9.96 0.64
C LYS A 103 -4.85 9.19 1.77
N GLU A 104 -3.70 9.68 2.23
CA GLU A 104 -3.09 9.21 3.47
C GLU A 104 -3.94 9.62 4.68
N THR A 105 -4.11 8.68 5.61
CA THR A 105 -4.79 8.93 6.88
C THR A 105 -4.10 8.14 7.99
N THR A 106 -3.78 8.78 9.08
CA THR A 106 -3.27 8.10 10.28
C THR A 106 -4.46 7.73 11.18
N ILE A 107 -4.55 6.44 11.51
CA ILE A 107 -5.56 5.87 12.40
C ILE A 107 -4.83 4.98 13.41
N ASP A 108 -5.01 5.25 14.69
CA ASP A 108 -4.37 4.51 15.80
C ASP A 108 -2.84 4.34 15.61
N GLY A 109 -2.17 5.43 15.15
CA GLY A 109 -0.72 5.47 14.95
C GLY A 109 -0.22 4.77 13.68
N LYS A 110 -1.08 4.14 12.90
CA LYS A 110 -0.75 3.50 11.62
C LYS A 110 -1.23 4.34 10.45
N LYS A 111 -0.46 4.32 9.35
CA LYS A 111 -0.82 5.01 8.11
C LYS A 111 -1.62 4.09 7.20
N TYR A 112 -2.69 4.60 6.63
CA TYR A 112 -3.55 3.94 5.66
C TYR A 112 -3.77 4.86 4.47
N TYR A 113 -4.08 4.28 3.32
CA TYR A 113 -4.45 5.02 2.13
C TYR A 113 -5.82 4.56 1.64
N PHE A 114 -6.63 5.52 1.24
CA PHE A 114 -7.98 5.29 0.74
C PHE A 114 -8.10 5.86 -0.68
N ASP A 115 -8.78 5.14 -1.56
CA ASP A 115 -9.09 5.64 -2.90
C ASP A 115 -10.24 6.68 -2.87
N GLU A 116 -10.59 7.23 -4.04
CA GLU A 116 -11.67 8.21 -4.18
C GLU A 116 -13.06 7.68 -3.81
N ASN A 117 -13.23 6.35 -3.76
CA ASN A 117 -14.47 5.69 -3.36
C ASN A 117 -14.49 5.34 -1.87
N GLY A 118 -13.45 5.71 -1.13
CA GLY A 118 -13.31 5.40 0.30
C GLY A 118 -12.83 3.98 0.59
N VAL A 119 -12.41 3.22 -0.41
CA VAL A 119 -11.88 1.86 -0.21
C VAL A 119 -10.45 1.95 0.29
N MET A 120 -10.16 1.23 1.39
CA MET A 120 -8.80 1.09 1.89
C MET A 120 -7.94 0.32 0.87
N LEU A 121 -6.80 0.90 0.52
CA LEU A 121 -5.85 0.29 -0.40
C LEU A 121 -4.93 -0.71 0.31
N THR A 122 -4.48 -1.74 -0.44
CA THR A 122 -3.55 -2.78 0.02
C THR A 122 -2.51 -3.08 -1.06
N GLY A 123 -1.45 -3.80 -0.68
CA GLY A 123 -0.37 -4.17 -1.60
C GLY A 123 0.51 -2.98 -1.99
N TRP A 124 1.26 -3.11 -3.08
CA TRP A 124 2.10 -2.05 -3.61
C TRP A 124 1.29 -0.91 -4.21
N GLN A 125 1.51 0.31 -3.73
CA GLN A 125 0.81 1.52 -4.18
C GLN A 125 1.80 2.65 -4.48
N CYS A 126 1.57 3.37 -5.59
CA CYS A 126 2.29 4.61 -5.89
C CYS A 126 1.61 5.75 -5.13
N VAL A 127 2.30 6.32 -4.15
CA VAL A 127 1.75 7.36 -3.28
C VAL A 127 2.50 8.68 -3.34
N LYS A 128 3.73 8.69 -3.86
CA LYS A 128 4.52 9.90 -4.06
C LYS A 128 4.40 10.39 -5.50
N GLU A 129 4.23 11.69 -5.67
CA GLU A 129 4.14 12.32 -7.01
C GLU A 129 5.47 12.23 -7.76
N LYS A 130 6.58 12.44 -7.05
CA LYS A 130 7.94 12.45 -7.63
C LYS A 130 8.80 11.35 -7.01
N ALA A 131 9.71 10.82 -7.83
CA ALA A 131 10.76 9.93 -7.37
C ALA A 131 11.83 10.70 -6.60
N GLU A 132 12.53 10.02 -5.70
CA GLU A 132 13.70 10.55 -5.01
C GLU A 132 14.86 10.79 -5.98
N PRO A 133 15.78 11.70 -5.67
CA PRO A 133 16.99 11.91 -6.46
C PRO A 133 17.76 10.59 -6.64
N GLY A 134 18.23 10.36 -7.87
CA GLY A 134 18.96 9.14 -8.24
C GLY A 134 18.08 7.90 -8.45
N ASP A 135 16.77 7.97 -8.24
CA ASP A 135 15.88 6.86 -8.56
C ASP A 135 15.53 6.85 -10.07
N GLY A 136 16.27 6.05 -10.82
CA GLY A 136 16.04 5.87 -12.26
C GLY A 136 14.84 5.00 -12.62
N THR A 137 14.21 4.33 -11.65
CA THR A 137 13.11 3.38 -11.88
C THR A 137 11.76 3.88 -11.40
N GLY A 138 11.74 4.81 -10.46
CA GLY A 138 10.53 5.32 -9.79
C GLY A 138 10.07 4.45 -8.61
N ILE A 139 10.89 3.50 -8.15
CA ILE A 139 10.54 2.62 -7.01
C ILE A 139 10.31 3.40 -5.72
N SER A 140 11.05 4.49 -5.49
CA SER A 140 10.89 5.36 -4.31
C SER A 140 9.54 6.06 -4.20
N ARG A 141 8.71 5.97 -5.25
CA ARG A 141 7.33 6.48 -5.24
C ARG A 141 6.33 5.50 -4.61
N PHE A 142 6.78 4.27 -4.36
CA PHE A 142 5.92 3.17 -3.92
C PHE A 142 6.09 2.89 -2.43
N VAL A 143 4.99 2.46 -1.82
CA VAL A 143 4.94 1.89 -0.47
C VAL A 143 4.15 0.59 -0.49
N TYR A 144 4.34 -0.26 0.51
CA TYR A 144 3.53 -1.46 0.67
C TYR A 144 2.53 -1.30 1.80
N LEU A 145 1.24 -1.58 1.51
CA LEU A 145 0.13 -1.47 2.43
C LEU A 145 -0.30 -2.85 2.90
N GLY A 146 -0.01 -3.17 4.15
CA GLY A 146 -0.20 -4.49 4.76
C GLY A 146 -1.62 -4.78 5.27
N GLY A 147 -2.62 -4.04 4.79
CA GLY A 147 -4.01 -4.21 5.20
C GLY A 147 -4.36 -3.54 6.55
N LYS A 148 -5.58 -3.77 7.02
CA LYS A 148 -6.16 -3.11 8.21
C LYS A 148 -5.30 -3.29 9.46
N GLU A 149 -4.77 -4.50 9.69
CA GLU A 149 -4.03 -4.81 10.93
C GLU A 149 -2.64 -4.19 10.95
N LYS A 150 -2.00 -4.01 9.80
CA LYS A 150 -0.61 -3.56 9.69
C LYS A 150 -0.48 -2.10 9.23
N GLY A 151 -1.40 -1.62 8.39
CA GLY A 151 -1.25 -0.34 7.72
C GLY A 151 -0.07 -0.33 6.74
N MET A 152 0.51 0.82 6.49
CA MET A 152 1.73 0.97 5.69
C MET A 152 2.93 0.35 6.42
N LEU A 153 3.62 -0.57 5.77
CA LEU A 153 4.85 -1.15 6.31
C LEU A 153 6.00 -0.15 6.18
N LYS A 154 6.87 -0.09 7.21
CA LYS A 154 8.01 0.83 7.25
C LYS A 154 9.05 0.41 8.28
N GLY A 155 10.30 0.83 8.09
CA GLY A 155 11.40 0.59 9.04
C GLY A 155 11.71 -0.89 9.25
N GLN A 156 11.52 -1.74 8.22
CA GLN A 156 11.63 -3.18 8.38
C GLN A 156 11.98 -3.93 7.10
N TRP A 157 12.52 -5.11 7.27
CA TRP A 157 12.59 -6.09 6.22
C TRP A 157 11.20 -6.57 5.81
N PHE A 158 11.02 -6.75 4.52
CA PHE A 158 9.76 -7.18 3.93
C PHE A 158 9.98 -8.22 2.83
N GLU A 159 9.38 -9.39 3.02
CA GLU A 159 9.41 -10.48 2.07
C GLU A 159 8.05 -10.62 1.38
N THR A 160 8.06 -10.71 0.05
CA THR A 160 6.81 -10.84 -0.72
C THR A 160 7.06 -11.46 -2.10
N THR A 161 6.06 -12.18 -2.60
CA THR A 161 5.97 -12.59 -4.01
C THR A 161 5.43 -11.49 -4.91
N GLU A 162 4.72 -10.51 -4.33
CA GLU A 162 4.19 -9.36 -5.06
C GLU A 162 5.32 -8.44 -5.53
N LYS A 163 5.20 -7.95 -6.74
CA LYS A 163 6.19 -7.08 -7.37
C LYS A 163 5.58 -5.72 -7.69
N PRO A 164 6.20 -4.61 -7.29
CA PRO A 164 5.68 -3.27 -7.60
C PRO A 164 5.47 -3.06 -9.11
N TRP A 165 6.40 -3.54 -9.93
CA TRP A 165 6.40 -3.39 -11.40
C TRP A 165 5.35 -4.25 -12.14
N ASP A 166 4.70 -5.21 -11.48
CA ASP A 166 3.59 -5.99 -12.03
C ASP A 166 2.22 -5.34 -11.70
N THR A 167 2.22 -4.24 -10.96
CA THR A 167 0.98 -3.56 -10.55
C THR A 167 0.47 -2.58 -11.60
N LYS A 168 -0.85 -2.36 -11.62
CA LYS A 168 -1.46 -1.29 -12.40
C LYS A 168 -0.95 0.08 -11.94
N ALA A 169 -0.66 0.24 -10.65
CA ALA A 169 -0.10 1.47 -10.08
C ALA A 169 1.23 1.82 -10.76
N TRP A 170 2.11 0.84 -10.99
CA TRP A 170 3.38 1.03 -11.70
C TRP A 170 3.18 1.49 -13.13
N SER A 171 2.39 0.76 -13.93
CA SER A 171 2.16 1.10 -15.33
C SER A 171 1.47 2.45 -15.53
N THR A 172 0.60 2.86 -14.60
CA THR A 172 -0.08 4.16 -14.63
C THR A 172 0.84 5.31 -14.22
N ALA A 173 1.64 5.12 -13.16
CA ALA A 173 2.44 6.17 -12.54
C ALA A 173 3.68 6.56 -13.36
N LEU A 174 4.28 5.60 -14.06
CA LEU A 174 5.57 5.83 -14.71
C LEU A 174 5.46 6.14 -16.20
N ASN A 175 4.27 5.96 -16.79
CA ASN A 175 4.01 6.16 -18.22
C ASN A 175 5.09 5.54 -19.14
N THR A 176 5.82 4.57 -18.63
CA THR A 176 6.87 3.82 -19.29
C THR A 176 6.67 2.34 -18.97
N GLN A 177 6.75 1.53 -20.00
CA GLN A 177 6.97 0.09 -19.81
C GLN A 177 8.46 -0.11 -19.39
N ALA A 178 8.82 0.36 -18.22
CA ALA A 178 10.08 -0.03 -17.60
C ALA A 178 9.93 -1.50 -17.18
N VAL A 179 9.95 -2.37 -18.16
CA VAL A 179 10.02 -3.81 -17.95
C VAL A 179 11.36 -4.08 -17.29
N ARG A 180 11.33 -4.50 -16.03
CA ARG A 180 12.50 -5.05 -15.37
C ARG A 180 13.04 -6.18 -16.28
N LYS A 181 14.25 -6.01 -16.83
CA LYS A 181 14.86 -7.02 -17.64
C LYS A 181 15.12 -8.26 -16.77
N ASN A 182 14.82 -9.44 -17.26
CA ASN A 182 14.93 -10.74 -16.55
C ASN A 182 16.29 -10.99 -15.88
N ASN A 183 17.36 -10.32 -16.33
CA ASN A 183 18.72 -10.47 -15.80
C ASN A 183 18.92 -9.92 -14.38
N THR A 184 18.00 -9.16 -13.82
CA THR A 184 18.11 -8.62 -12.46
C THR A 184 17.67 -9.62 -11.39
N ASP A 185 17.02 -10.72 -11.76
CA ASP A 185 16.64 -11.78 -10.82
C ASP A 185 17.76 -12.81 -10.55
N GLU A 186 18.83 -12.85 -11.37
CA GLU A 186 19.92 -13.80 -11.19
C GLU A 186 20.66 -13.66 -9.86
N THR A 187 20.73 -12.44 -9.34
CA THR A 187 21.36 -12.11 -8.06
C THR A 187 20.37 -11.73 -6.96
N ALA A 188 19.07 -11.72 -7.24
CA ALA A 188 18.07 -11.42 -6.22
C ALA A 188 18.13 -12.42 -5.06
N LEU A 189 18.08 -11.92 -3.83
CA LEU A 189 17.83 -12.75 -2.65
C LEU A 189 16.38 -13.24 -2.73
N MET A 190 16.22 -14.48 -3.18
CA MET A 190 14.90 -15.01 -3.53
C MET A 190 14.71 -16.42 -2.96
N LYS A 191 13.53 -16.71 -2.43
CA LYS A 191 13.13 -18.05 -2.03
C LYS A 191 12.59 -18.88 -3.21
N LYS A 192 12.40 -20.20 -2.98
CA LYS A 192 11.89 -21.14 -3.98
C LYS A 192 10.49 -20.79 -4.50
N ASP A 193 9.66 -20.13 -3.68
CA ASP A 193 8.31 -19.67 -4.04
C ASP A 193 8.32 -18.37 -4.88
N GLY A 194 9.49 -17.81 -5.16
CA GLY A 194 9.69 -16.58 -5.91
C GLY A 194 9.55 -15.30 -5.07
N SER A 195 9.39 -15.42 -3.74
CA SER A 195 9.40 -14.23 -2.87
C SER A 195 10.77 -13.57 -2.86
N ARG A 196 10.74 -12.23 -2.79
CA ARG A 196 11.91 -11.35 -2.81
C ARG A 196 11.93 -10.52 -1.54
N TRP A 197 13.14 -10.10 -1.15
CA TRP A 197 13.34 -9.29 0.03
C TRP A 197 13.55 -7.83 -0.35
N PHE A 198 12.85 -6.97 0.37
CA PHE A 198 12.97 -5.52 0.37
C PHE A 198 13.33 -5.05 1.77
N TYR A 199 13.91 -3.86 1.89
CA TYR A 199 13.92 -3.13 3.14
C TYR A 199 13.13 -1.84 2.94
N LEU A 200 12.09 -1.66 3.75
CA LEU A 200 11.24 -0.47 3.71
C LEU A 200 11.76 0.54 4.73
N GLU A 201 12.09 1.74 4.28
CA GLU A 201 12.58 2.81 5.12
C GLU A 201 11.50 3.35 6.06
N ASN A 202 11.86 4.28 6.95
CA ASN A 202 10.93 4.85 7.94
C ASN A 202 9.76 5.62 7.32
N ASP A 203 9.87 6.05 6.09
CA ASP A 203 8.78 6.66 5.32
C ASP A 203 7.97 5.64 4.50
N GLY A 204 8.36 4.36 4.53
CA GLY A 204 7.71 3.23 3.85
C GLY A 204 8.24 2.94 2.45
N THR A 205 9.19 3.74 1.93
CA THR A 205 9.75 3.49 0.59
C THR A 205 10.82 2.40 0.64
N PRO A 206 10.97 1.60 -0.44
CA PRO A 206 12.05 0.63 -0.53
C PRO A 206 13.42 1.30 -0.67
N LEU A 207 14.43 0.77 -0.01
CA LEU A 207 15.82 1.07 -0.33
C LEU A 207 16.12 0.64 -1.76
N PHE A 208 16.88 1.43 -2.50
CA PHE A 208 17.23 1.16 -3.89
C PHE A 208 18.66 1.61 -4.23
N LEU A 209 19.25 1.01 -5.26
CA LEU A 209 20.51 1.47 -5.84
C LEU A 209 20.28 2.76 -6.64
N SER A 210 20.92 3.84 -6.22
CA SER A 210 20.91 5.10 -6.98
C SER A 210 21.61 4.94 -8.33
N ALA A 211 21.06 5.58 -9.37
CA ALA A 211 21.70 5.70 -10.67
C ALA A 211 23.01 6.51 -10.62
N ASP A 212 23.20 7.32 -9.57
CA ASP A 212 24.38 8.12 -9.33
C ASP A 212 25.50 7.37 -8.60
N ALA A 213 25.28 6.10 -8.21
CA ALA A 213 26.28 5.28 -7.54
C ALA A 213 27.50 5.06 -8.42
N THR A 214 28.69 5.28 -7.86
CA THR A 214 29.98 5.17 -8.57
C THR A 214 30.80 3.95 -8.15
N GLY A 215 30.36 3.22 -7.13
CA GLY A 215 31.03 2.02 -6.62
C GLY A 215 30.10 1.16 -5.77
N LEU A 216 30.54 -0.05 -5.45
CA LEU A 216 29.80 -0.98 -4.59
C LEU A 216 29.46 -0.36 -3.23
N LYS A 217 30.38 0.42 -2.67
CA LYS A 217 30.20 1.10 -1.38
C LYS A 217 29.02 2.09 -1.37
N ASP A 218 28.71 2.69 -2.52
CA ASP A 218 27.63 3.66 -2.65
C ASP A 218 26.26 2.98 -2.74
N GLY A 219 26.22 1.71 -3.17
CA GLY A 219 25.01 0.89 -3.22
C GLY A 219 24.84 -0.06 -2.02
N ALA A 220 25.87 -0.20 -1.18
CA ALA A 220 25.82 -1.07 -0.01
C ALA A 220 25.29 -0.28 1.20
N VAL A 221 24.17 -0.70 1.76
CA VAL A 221 23.50 -0.06 2.90
C VAL A 221 23.76 -0.84 4.18
N LYS A 222 24.10 -0.15 5.27
CA LYS A 222 24.31 -0.76 6.59
C LYS A 222 23.00 -0.83 7.37
N LEU A 223 22.54 -2.04 7.64
CA LEU A 223 21.35 -2.34 8.45
C LEU A 223 21.75 -3.28 9.59
N ASP A 224 21.41 -2.95 10.82
CA ASP A 224 21.71 -3.75 12.01
C ASP A 224 23.17 -4.25 12.09
N GLY A 225 24.11 -3.38 11.72
CA GLY A 225 25.54 -3.65 11.78
C GLY A 225 26.11 -4.43 10.60
N ARG A 226 25.30 -4.90 9.65
CA ARG A 226 25.70 -5.64 8.44
C ARG A 226 25.43 -4.81 7.21
N TYR A 227 26.19 -5.06 6.12
CA TYR A 227 25.97 -4.40 4.84
C TYR A 227 25.17 -5.30 3.90
N TYR A 228 24.23 -4.69 3.17
CA TYR A 228 23.38 -5.32 2.19
C TYR A 228 23.40 -4.52 0.89
N PHE A 229 23.14 -5.17 -0.22
CA PHE A 229 23.08 -4.53 -1.53
C PHE A 229 21.69 -4.69 -2.11
N PHE A 230 21.12 -3.60 -2.62
CA PHE A 230 19.83 -3.59 -3.30
C PHE A 230 20.02 -3.22 -4.76
N ASP A 231 19.17 -3.74 -5.64
CA ASP A 231 19.15 -3.28 -7.03
C ASP A 231 18.35 -1.96 -7.16
N SER A 232 18.29 -1.41 -8.37
CA SER A 232 17.56 -0.17 -8.67
C SER A 232 16.03 -0.32 -8.54
N TYR A 233 15.51 -1.52 -8.37
CA TYR A 233 14.09 -1.81 -8.12
C TYR A 233 13.81 -2.11 -6.64
N GLY A 234 14.81 -1.97 -5.78
CA GLY A 234 14.68 -2.16 -4.34
C GLY A 234 14.78 -3.61 -3.88
N VAL A 235 15.14 -4.54 -4.74
CA VAL A 235 15.28 -5.96 -4.36
C VAL A 235 16.66 -6.20 -3.75
N CYS A 236 16.69 -6.79 -2.55
CA CYS A 236 17.92 -7.23 -1.92
C CYS A 236 18.63 -8.27 -2.79
N GLN A 237 19.93 -8.13 -2.94
CA GLN A 237 20.77 -8.95 -3.79
C GLN A 237 21.62 -9.92 -2.96
N SER A 238 22.01 -11.04 -3.57
CA SER A 238 22.89 -12.06 -2.95
C SER A 238 23.80 -12.72 -4.00
N GLY A 239 24.81 -13.42 -3.53
CA GLY A 239 25.83 -14.03 -4.37
C GLY A 239 26.92 -13.04 -4.77
N MET A 240 27.58 -13.30 -5.89
CA MET A 240 28.66 -12.43 -6.42
C MET A 240 28.05 -11.21 -7.13
N ILE A 241 28.16 -10.08 -6.53
CA ILE A 241 27.72 -8.80 -7.12
C ILE A 241 28.92 -8.12 -7.79
N LYS A 242 28.78 -7.83 -9.08
CA LYS A 242 29.75 -7.08 -9.88
C LYS A 242 29.17 -5.70 -10.19
N PHE A 243 29.87 -4.69 -9.77
CA PHE A 243 29.52 -3.30 -10.04
C PHE A 243 30.57 -2.66 -10.93
N THR A 244 30.16 -2.13 -12.07
CA THR A 244 31.07 -1.48 -13.03
C THR A 244 30.69 -0.03 -13.20
N SER A 245 31.62 0.87 -12.91
CA SER A 245 31.50 2.30 -13.11
C SER A 245 32.82 2.91 -13.50
N GLY A 246 32.83 3.87 -14.45
CA GLY A 246 34.06 4.56 -14.90
C GLY A 246 35.14 3.62 -15.40
N GLY A 247 34.81 2.45 -15.99
CA GLY A 247 35.75 1.46 -16.48
C GLY A 247 36.40 0.59 -15.40
N LYS A 248 36.03 0.76 -14.13
CA LYS A 248 36.47 -0.10 -13.02
C LYS A 248 35.36 -1.05 -12.62
N THR A 249 35.69 -2.31 -12.35
CA THR A 249 34.77 -3.32 -11.82
C THR A 249 35.17 -3.69 -10.41
N GLU A 250 34.24 -3.50 -9.49
CA GLU A 250 34.33 -3.97 -8.10
C GLU A 250 33.49 -5.23 -7.96
N THR A 251 33.90 -6.14 -7.10
CA THR A 251 33.20 -7.40 -6.86
C THR A 251 33.12 -7.64 -5.36
N ALA A 252 31.92 -8.01 -4.88
CA ALA A 252 31.69 -8.41 -3.51
C ALA A 252 30.74 -9.61 -3.45
N TYR A 253 30.84 -10.39 -2.38
CA TYR A 253 29.97 -11.52 -2.12
C TYR A 253 29.00 -11.21 -1.00
N PHE A 254 27.71 -11.26 -1.31
CA PHE A 254 26.63 -11.11 -0.37
C PHE A 254 26.02 -12.49 -0.09
N ASP A 255 26.23 -13.01 1.11
CA ASP A 255 25.94 -14.40 1.45
C ASP A 255 24.43 -14.69 1.50
N PRO A 256 23.88 -15.53 0.63
CA PRO A 256 22.46 -15.88 0.66
C PRO A 256 22.07 -16.62 1.93
N GLU A 257 22.96 -17.41 2.53
CA GLU A 257 22.71 -18.16 3.78
C GLU A 257 22.72 -17.22 4.99
N ALA A 258 23.39 -16.06 4.87
CA ALA A 258 23.35 -14.97 5.86
C ALA A 258 22.27 -13.92 5.55
N GLY A 259 21.27 -14.27 4.75
CA GLY A 259 20.18 -13.37 4.36
C GLY A 259 20.61 -12.22 3.45
N GLY A 260 21.63 -12.41 2.63
CA GLY A 260 22.18 -11.40 1.71
C GLY A 260 23.13 -10.40 2.37
N ALA A 261 23.67 -10.70 3.55
CA ALA A 261 24.67 -9.85 4.20
C ALA A 261 26.04 -9.96 3.48
N LEU A 262 26.75 -8.81 3.42
CA LEU A 262 28.13 -8.77 2.89
C LEU A 262 29.04 -9.71 3.68
N SER A 263 29.71 -10.62 2.98
CA SER A 263 30.71 -11.50 3.55
C SER A 263 32.06 -10.80 3.60
N ILE A 264 32.67 -10.81 4.79
CA ILE A 264 33.99 -10.21 5.03
C ILE A 264 34.98 -11.33 5.39
N GLY A 265 36.15 -11.32 4.77
CA GLY A 265 37.20 -12.32 4.96
C GLY A 265 37.14 -13.46 3.95
N ARG A 266 37.78 -14.58 4.27
CA ARG A 266 37.83 -15.78 3.39
C ARG A 266 36.48 -16.51 3.50
N ASN A 267 35.72 -16.53 2.40
CA ASN A 267 34.50 -17.33 2.30
C ASN A 267 34.75 -18.54 1.39
N THR A 268 34.74 -19.73 1.98
CA THR A 268 34.95 -20.98 1.25
C THR A 268 33.68 -21.49 0.54
N ASN A 269 32.54 -20.92 0.84
CA ASN A 269 31.23 -21.28 0.28
C ASN A 269 30.73 -20.26 -0.75
N ALA A 270 31.57 -19.28 -1.12
CA ALA A 270 31.21 -18.32 -2.14
C ALA A 270 31.08 -18.99 -3.49
N VAL A 271 29.87 -19.15 -3.95
CA VAL A 271 29.56 -19.71 -5.27
C VAL A 271 28.84 -18.66 -6.11
N ASP A 272 29.18 -18.54 -7.36
CA ASP A 272 28.35 -17.89 -8.36
C ASP A 272 27.10 -18.77 -8.56
N LYS A 273 25.91 -18.18 -8.76
CA LYS A 273 24.66 -18.90 -9.12
C LYS A 273 24.80 -19.73 -10.41
N ARG A 274 25.90 -19.59 -11.13
CA ARG A 274 26.29 -20.38 -12.29
C ARG A 274 27.21 -21.58 -11.93
N ASP A 275 27.18 -22.01 -10.66
CA ASP A 275 27.99 -23.16 -10.15
C ASP A 275 29.50 -23.00 -10.28
N LYS A 276 30.01 -21.77 -10.31
CA LYS A 276 31.45 -21.50 -10.27
C LYS A 276 31.87 -21.13 -8.87
N VAL A 277 32.74 -21.93 -8.28
CA VAL A 277 33.44 -21.61 -7.03
C VAL A 277 34.52 -20.57 -7.32
N TYR A 278 34.58 -19.49 -6.55
CA TYR A 278 35.56 -18.42 -6.63
C TYR A 278 36.51 -18.43 -5.42
#